data_1e66d2c354d7e79f2deda281f440f13c
#
_entry.id   1e66d2c354d7e79f2deda281f440f13c
#
_cell.length_a   1.000
_cell.length_b   1.000
_cell.length_c   1.000
_cell.angle_alpha   90.00
_cell.angle_beta   90.00
_cell.angle_gamma   90.00
#
_symmetry.space_group_name_H-M   'P 1'
#
loop_
_entity.id
_entity.type
_entity.pdbx_description
1 polymer ?
#
loop_
_entity_poly.entity_id
_entity_poly.type
_entity_poly.pdbx_seq_one_letter_code
_entity_poly.pdbx_strand_id
1 'polypeptide(L)'
;MNTTSSPRRQSGTTLIEVLVTLLMLAFGLLGLGAFQTKAQVGSIEAYHRAQAVVLLEDIQGRMHGSTLADVPLFVTTTPLGTGDDFAADVDCSLEAVGANRDRCEWSRALKGAAEVKTGSSGSSNIGAMTGARGCVTEVQAMNNARGVCSPGIYMVSVAWQGLHPIKAPSLACGKDRYGADTHRRAIAVQITVGLPLCNPTPVN
;
A
#
# COMPACT_ATOMS: atom_id res chain seq x y z
N MET A 1 74.86 -26.11 18.56
CA MET A 1 74.11 -25.26 17.64
C MET A 1 73.26 -24.28 18.47
N ASN A 2 73.74 -23.06 18.65
CA ASN A 2 73.02 -22.02 19.37
C ASN A 2 72.31 -21.14 18.38
N THR A 3 71.01 -21.22 18.36
CA THR A 3 70.11 -20.32 17.55
C THR A 3 69.83 -19.07 18.41
N THR A 4 70.52 -17.99 18.13
CA THR A 4 70.27 -16.66 18.69
C THR A 4 68.99 -16.12 18.03
N SER A 5 67.88 -16.13 18.78
CA SER A 5 66.67 -15.43 18.38
C SER A 5 66.81 -13.93 18.53
N SER A 6 66.76 -13.19 17.41
CA SER A 6 66.85 -11.74 17.41
C SER A 6 65.53 -11.16 18.03
N PRO A 7 65.67 -10.22 19.03
CA PRO A 7 64.45 -9.62 19.61
C PRO A 7 63.77 -8.74 18.57
N ARG A 8 62.47 -9.06 18.29
CA ARG A 8 61.62 -8.19 17.49
C ARG A 8 61.45 -6.86 18.21
N ARG A 9 61.89 -5.77 17.56
CA ARG A 9 61.59 -4.41 18.00
C ARG A 9 60.09 -4.20 18.01
N GLN A 10 59.50 -4.01 19.19
CA GLN A 10 58.16 -3.51 19.36
C GLN A 10 58.18 -2.01 19.04
N SER A 11 57.54 -1.59 17.92
CA SER A 11 57.21 -0.19 17.65
C SER A 11 55.90 0.14 18.38
N GLY A 12 55.96 1.08 19.32
CA GLY A 12 54.74 1.60 19.96
C GLY A 12 53.96 2.50 19.02
N THR A 13 52.64 2.40 19.05
CA THR A 13 51.73 3.33 18.32
C THR A 13 51.85 4.73 18.93
N THR A 14 51.90 5.75 18.07
CA THR A 14 51.97 7.16 18.52
C THR A 14 50.56 7.62 18.94
N LEU A 15 50.50 8.56 19.89
CA LEU A 15 49.26 9.12 20.39
C LEU A 15 48.42 9.75 19.26
N ILE A 16 49.09 10.34 18.26
CA ILE A 16 48.42 10.92 17.07
C ILE A 16 47.80 9.86 16.15
N GLU A 17 48.45 8.70 16.03
CA GLU A 17 47.92 7.59 15.21
C GLU A 17 46.60 7.03 15.80
N VAL A 18 46.56 6.89 17.14
CA VAL A 18 45.33 6.50 17.85
C VAL A 18 44.24 7.56 17.67
N LEU A 19 44.57 8.84 17.75
CA LEU A 19 43.62 9.92 17.59
C LEU A 19 43.05 9.96 16.18
N VAL A 20 43.88 9.81 15.16
CA VAL A 20 43.45 9.79 13.74
C VAL A 20 42.59 8.56 13.46
N THR A 21 42.96 7.39 13.99
CA THR A 21 42.16 6.17 13.79
C THR A 21 40.78 6.27 14.45
N LEU A 22 40.70 6.81 15.68
CA LEU A 22 39.42 7.06 16.35
C LEU A 22 38.55 8.05 15.57
N LEU A 23 39.15 9.09 15.00
CA LEU A 23 38.44 10.07 14.20
C LEU A 23 37.87 9.48 12.89
N MET A 24 38.68 8.66 12.20
CA MET A 24 38.23 7.92 11.00
C MET A 24 37.08 6.93 11.31
N LEU A 25 37.20 6.20 12.45
CA LEU A 25 36.14 5.31 12.91
C LEU A 25 34.86 6.06 13.24
N ALA A 26 34.95 7.22 13.90
CA ALA A 26 33.77 8.03 14.23
C ALA A 26 33.03 8.50 12.98
N PHE A 27 33.71 9.03 11.97
CA PHE A 27 33.13 9.42 10.71
C PHE A 27 32.56 8.23 9.94
N GLY A 28 33.24 7.09 9.94
CA GLY A 28 32.73 5.87 9.31
C GLY A 28 31.45 5.37 9.93
N LEU A 29 31.35 5.36 11.26
CA LEU A 29 30.11 4.96 11.97
C LEU A 29 28.97 5.95 11.76
N LEU A 30 29.22 7.26 11.71
CA LEU A 30 28.22 8.26 11.40
C LEU A 30 27.67 8.08 9.97
N GLY A 31 28.54 7.78 9.01
CA GLY A 31 28.15 7.49 7.63
C GLY A 31 27.26 6.26 7.51
N LEU A 32 27.60 5.19 8.24
CA LEU A 32 26.77 3.97 8.31
C LEU A 32 25.41 4.23 8.93
N GLY A 33 25.35 5.02 10.02
CA GLY A 33 24.09 5.40 10.67
C GLY A 33 23.15 6.16 9.73
N ALA A 34 23.69 7.12 8.98
CA ALA A 34 22.91 7.88 7.99
C ALA A 34 22.40 6.99 6.84
N PHE A 35 23.20 6.04 6.38
CA PHE A 35 22.80 5.07 5.36
C PHE A 35 21.69 4.14 5.86
N GLN A 36 21.80 3.61 7.09
CA GLN A 36 20.79 2.74 7.71
C GLN A 36 19.43 3.44 7.82
N THR A 37 19.41 4.72 8.21
CA THR A 37 18.16 5.50 8.29
C THR A 37 17.47 5.60 6.92
N LYS A 38 18.22 5.89 5.85
CA LYS A 38 17.67 5.95 4.48
C LYS A 38 17.17 4.58 4.00
N ALA A 39 17.88 3.52 4.32
CA ALA A 39 17.49 2.15 3.97
C ALA A 39 16.18 1.74 4.68
N GLN A 40 16.00 2.09 5.95
CA GLN A 40 14.75 1.84 6.69
C GLN A 40 13.56 2.57 6.08
N VAL A 41 13.72 3.84 5.71
CA VAL A 41 12.65 4.60 5.02
C VAL A 41 12.26 3.93 3.71
N GLY A 42 13.24 3.53 2.90
CA GLY A 42 12.98 2.80 1.65
C GLY A 42 12.24 1.47 1.87
N SER A 43 12.59 0.75 2.93
CA SER A 43 11.93 -0.50 3.31
C SER A 43 10.46 -0.29 3.69
N ILE A 44 10.14 0.75 4.47
CA ILE A 44 8.76 1.08 4.88
C ILE A 44 7.93 1.48 3.65
N GLU A 45 8.46 2.32 2.76
CA GLU A 45 7.75 2.72 1.54
C GLU A 45 7.49 1.51 0.62
N ALA A 46 8.45 0.58 0.51
CA ALA A 46 8.28 -0.65 -0.26
C ALA A 46 7.22 -1.58 0.36
N TYR A 47 7.20 -1.70 1.69
CA TYR A 47 6.20 -2.47 2.42
C TYR A 47 4.78 -1.92 2.20
N HIS A 48 4.58 -0.59 2.34
CA HIS A 48 3.29 0.02 2.06
C HIS A 48 2.82 -0.21 0.62
N ARG A 49 3.76 -0.16 -0.34
CA ARG A 49 3.42 -0.44 -1.74
C ARG A 49 2.99 -1.90 -1.94
N ALA A 50 3.66 -2.85 -1.30
CA ALA A 50 3.27 -4.26 -1.35
C ALA A 50 1.88 -4.48 -0.74
N GLN A 51 1.59 -3.87 0.41
CA GLN A 51 0.26 -3.92 1.02
C GLN A 51 -0.81 -3.33 0.10
N ALA A 52 -0.52 -2.21 -0.57
CA ALA A 52 -1.46 -1.60 -1.50
C ALA A 52 -1.77 -2.52 -2.69
N VAL A 53 -0.79 -3.30 -3.18
CA VAL A 53 -1.02 -4.31 -4.23
C VAL A 53 -1.96 -5.41 -3.74
N VAL A 54 -1.73 -5.94 -2.53
CA VAL A 54 -2.60 -6.97 -1.93
C VAL A 54 -4.05 -6.46 -1.80
N LEU A 55 -4.24 -5.21 -1.38
CA LEU A 55 -5.58 -4.61 -1.28
C LEU A 55 -6.25 -4.40 -2.64
N LEU A 56 -5.47 -4.11 -3.70
CA LEU A 56 -5.99 -4.05 -5.07
C LEU A 56 -6.41 -5.43 -5.57
N GLU A 57 -5.61 -6.46 -5.29
CA GLU A 57 -5.94 -7.85 -5.65
C GLU A 57 -7.18 -8.37 -4.91
N ASP A 58 -7.33 -8.02 -3.63
CA ASP A 58 -8.51 -8.39 -2.83
C ASP A 58 -9.80 -7.83 -3.46
N ILE A 59 -9.88 -6.52 -3.71
CA ILE A 59 -11.09 -5.94 -4.29
C ILE A 59 -11.32 -6.42 -5.74
N GLN A 60 -10.26 -6.64 -6.51
CA GLN A 60 -10.34 -7.23 -7.84
C GLN A 60 -10.99 -8.62 -7.78
N GLY A 61 -10.54 -9.48 -6.86
CA GLY A 61 -11.12 -10.80 -6.65
C GLY A 61 -12.59 -10.74 -6.28
N ARG A 62 -12.98 -9.82 -5.39
CA ARG A 62 -14.39 -9.58 -5.00
C ARG A 62 -15.25 -9.13 -6.18
N MET A 63 -14.77 -8.18 -6.98
CA MET A 63 -15.48 -7.71 -8.17
C MET A 63 -15.66 -8.81 -9.23
N HIS A 64 -14.65 -9.66 -9.43
CA HIS A 64 -14.77 -10.80 -10.35
C HIS A 64 -15.69 -11.92 -9.83
N GLY A 65 -15.80 -12.06 -8.50
CA GLY A 65 -16.69 -13.03 -7.86
C GLY A 65 -18.15 -12.54 -7.75
N SER A 66 -18.40 -11.27 -8.01
CA SER A 66 -19.73 -10.64 -7.88
C SER A 66 -20.62 -10.89 -9.11
N THR A 67 -21.93 -10.76 -8.91
CA THR A 67 -22.87 -10.80 -10.04
C THR A 67 -22.70 -9.56 -10.93
N LEU A 68 -23.05 -9.65 -12.21
CA LEU A 68 -22.97 -8.51 -13.13
C LEU A 68 -23.82 -7.32 -12.67
N ALA A 69 -24.90 -7.57 -11.91
CA ALA A 69 -25.75 -6.52 -11.35
C ALA A 69 -25.08 -5.80 -10.18
N ASP A 70 -24.21 -6.48 -9.43
CA ASP A 70 -23.53 -5.92 -8.25
C ASP A 70 -22.27 -5.13 -8.61
N VAL A 71 -21.62 -5.44 -9.74
CA VAL A 71 -20.35 -4.80 -10.11
C VAL A 71 -20.42 -3.27 -10.14
N PRO A 72 -21.45 -2.60 -10.69
CA PRO A 72 -21.58 -1.14 -10.66
C PRO A 72 -21.70 -0.57 -9.23
N LEU A 73 -22.16 -1.37 -8.26
CA LEU A 73 -22.32 -0.95 -6.86
C LEU A 73 -20.97 -0.81 -6.12
N PHE A 74 -19.88 -1.35 -6.68
CA PHE A 74 -18.54 -1.11 -6.15
C PHE A 74 -18.03 0.30 -6.40
N VAL A 75 -18.59 1.03 -7.36
CA VAL A 75 -18.19 2.42 -7.66
C VAL A 75 -18.36 3.30 -6.42
N THR A 76 -17.31 4.05 -6.10
CA THR A 76 -17.27 4.89 -4.90
C THR A 76 -17.38 6.36 -5.26
N THR A 77 -18.28 7.09 -4.60
CA THR A 77 -18.36 8.56 -4.68
C THR A 77 -17.39 9.21 -3.69
N THR A 78 -17.16 8.57 -2.55
CA THR A 78 -16.17 8.94 -1.53
C THR A 78 -15.18 7.80 -1.36
N PRO A 79 -13.87 8.09 -1.12
CA PRO A 79 -12.90 7.05 -0.87
C PRO A 79 -13.27 6.19 0.34
N LEU A 80 -13.16 4.86 0.21
CA LEU A 80 -13.29 3.91 1.32
C LEU A 80 -11.99 3.90 2.15
N GLY A 81 -12.06 3.42 3.39
CA GLY A 81 -10.93 3.34 4.30
C GLY A 81 -10.85 4.52 5.26
N THR A 82 -9.69 5.12 5.45
CA THR A 82 -9.53 6.19 6.45
C THR A 82 -10.45 7.37 6.18
N GLY A 83 -11.38 7.63 7.12
CA GLY A 83 -12.31 8.75 7.07
C GLY A 83 -13.54 8.55 6.19
N ASP A 84 -13.91 7.30 5.88
CA ASP A 84 -15.22 6.93 5.35
C ASP A 84 -16.27 6.75 6.47
N ASP A 85 -17.49 6.41 6.09
CA ASP A 85 -18.63 6.27 7.02
C ASP A 85 -18.63 4.93 7.78
N PHE A 86 -17.80 3.96 7.39
CA PHE A 86 -17.70 2.70 8.12
C PHE A 86 -16.83 2.87 9.38
N ALA A 87 -17.31 2.43 10.55
CA ALA A 87 -16.48 2.38 11.75
C ALA A 87 -15.32 1.37 11.55
N ALA A 88 -14.21 1.58 12.26
CA ALA A 88 -13.04 0.68 12.15
C ALA A 88 -13.33 -0.74 12.66
N ASP A 89 -14.28 -0.86 13.57
CA ASP A 89 -14.75 -2.09 14.21
C ASP A 89 -16.13 -2.57 13.71
N VAL A 90 -16.63 -1.97 12.60
CA VAL A 90 -17.95 -2.33 12.05
C VAL A 90 -18.05 -3.83 11.76
N ASP A 91 -19.17 -4.43 12.11
CA ASP A 91 -19.48 -5.80 11.73
C ASP A 91 -20.10 -5.84 10.33
N CYS A 92 -19.27 -6.12 9.34
CA CYS A 92 -19.72 -6.20 7.95
C CYS A 92 -20.65 -7.38 7.67
N SER A 93 -20.81 -8.33 8.59
CA SER A 93 -21.78 -9.43 8.43
C SER A 93 -23.24 -8.94 8.49
N LEU A 94 -23.45 -7.75 9.06
CA LEU A 94 -24.78 -7.09 9.12
C LEU A 94 -25.14 -6.44 7.79
N GLU A 95 -24.18 -6.20 6.89
CA GLU A 95 -24.43 -5.69 5.55
C GLU A 95 -25.03 -6.78 4.65
N ALA A 96 -25.84 -6.37 3.68
CA ALA A 96 -26.37 -7.28 2.67
C ALA A 96 -25.23 -7.97 1.90
N VAL A 97 -25.36 -9.26 1.67
CA VAL A 97 -24.39 -10.06 0.89
C VAL A 97 -24.27 -9.45 -0.52
N GLY A 98 -23.05 -9.38 -1.04
CA GLY A 98 -22.71 -8.76 -2.32
C GLY A 98 -21.89 -7.48 -2.14
N ALA A 99 -21.94 -6.57 -3.09
CA ALA A 99 -21.06 -5.39 -3.14
C ALA A 99 -21.04 -4.54 -1.85
N ASN A 100 -22.13 -4.43 -1.13
CA ASN A 100 -22.18 -3.64 0.11
C ASN A 100 -21.29 -4.26 1.20
N ARG A 101 -21.40 -5.57 1.43
CA ARG A 101 -20.56 -6.29 2.37
C ARG A 101 -19.11 -6.25 1.93
N ASP A 102 -18.83 -6.47 0.66
CA ASP A 102 -17.48 -6.45 0.10
C ASP A 102 -16.81 -5.08 0.27
N ARG A 103 -17.55 -4.00 0.05
CA ARG A 103 -17.07 -2.62 0.28
C ARG A 103 -16.78 -2.35 1.76
N CYS A 104 -17.64 -2.82 2.66
CA CYS A 104 -17.42 -2.72 4.10
C CYS A 104 -16.14 -3.48 4.51
N GLU A 105 -16.00 -4.72 4.09
CA GLU A 105 -14.83 -5.55 4.40
C GLU A 105 -13.54 -4.96 3.82
N TRP A 106 -13.60 -4.42 2.58
CA TRP A 106 -12.46 -3.75 1.97
C TRP A 106 -12.09 -2.46 2.70
N SER A 107 -13.09 -1.68 3.14
CA SER A 107 -12.85 -0.51 4.01
C SER A 107 -12.12 -0.90 5.29
N ARG A 108 -12.53 -2.00 5.95
CA ARG A 108 -11.84 -2.52 7.14
C ARG A 108 -10.42 -2.96 6.83
N ALA A 109 -10.20 -3.64 5.71
CA ALA A 109 -8.87 -4.06 5.27
C ALA A 109 -7.95 -2.84 5.04
N LEU A 110 -8.44 -1.78 4.38
CA LEU A 110 -7.75 -0.50 4.24
C LEU A 110 -7.41 0.16 5.58
N LYS A 111 -8.25 -0.02 6.61
CA LYS A 111 -8.03 0.45 7.99
C LYS A 111 -7.14 -0.50 8.81
N GLY A 112 -6.58 -1.55 8.20
CA GLY A 112 -5.62 -2.46 8.82
C GLY A 112 -6.24 -3.53 9.70
N ALA A 113 -7.49 -3.90 9.48
CA ALA A 113 -8.17 -4.94 10.26
C ALA A 113 -7.56 -6.35 10.11
N ALA A 114 -6.65 -6.55 9.15
CA ALA A 114 -5.93 -7.82 9.00
C ALA A 114 -4.95 -8.10 10.15
N GLU A 115 -4.44 -7.06 10.81
CA GLU A 115 -3.52 -7.16 11.94
C GLU A 115 -4.07 -6.37 13.13
N VAL A 116 -4.38 -7.07 14.20
CA VAL A 116 -4.97 -6.48 15.40
C VAL A 116 -4.03 -6.68 16.58
N LYS A 117 -3.67 -5.59 17.25
CA LYS A 117 -2.95 -5.62 18.51
C LYS A 117 -3.95 -5.57 19.67
N THR A 118 -3.97 -6.61 20.51
CA THR A 118 -4.73 -6.62 21.76
C THR A 118 -3.85 -6.10 22.88
N GLY A 119 -4.31 -5.10 23.60
CA GLY A 119 -3.65 -4.51 24.76
C GLY A 119 -4.61 -4.31 25.93
N SER A 120 -4.10 -3.83 27.06
CA SER A 120 -4.90 -3.56 28.27
C SER A 120 -6.02 -2.52 28.05
N SER A 121 -5.91 -1.69 27.02
CA SER A 121 -6.89 -0.64 26.69
C SER A 121 -7.85 -1.02 25.56
N GLY A 122 -7.83 -2.30 25.10
CA GLY A 122 -8.65 -2.79 24.00
C GLY A 122 -7.84 -3.26 22.80
N SER A 123 -8.54 -3.49 21.71
CA SER A 123 -7.98 -3.96 20.42
C SER A 123 -7.84 -2.77 19.47
N SER A 124 -6.71 -2.68 18.76
CA SER A 124 -6.49 -1.67 17.73
C SER A 124 -5.91 -2.28 16.46
N ASN A 125 -6.39 -1.84 15.31
CA ASN A 125 -5.87 -2.25 14.01
C ASN A 125 -4.49 -1.63 13.79
N ILE A 126 -3.48 -2.44 13.47
CA ILE A 126 -2.10 -2.00 13.27
C ILE A 126 -1.55 -2.29 11.87
N GLY A 127 -2.27 -3.08 11.07
CA GLY A 127 -1.87 -3.47 9.71
C GLY A 127 -2.13 -2.40 8.64
N ALA A 128 -2.52 -1.17 9.02
CA ALA A 128 -2.86 -0.13 8.05
C ALA A 128 -1.64 0.62 7.54
N MET A 129 -1.63 0.90 6.24
CA MET A 129 -0.84 2.00 5.67
C MET A 129 -1.37 3.33 6.22
N THR A 130 -0.49 4.31 6.43
CA THR A 130 -0.89 5.61 6.97
C THR A 130 -1.94 6.29 6.08
N GLY A 131 -3.15 6.45 6.61
CA GLY A 131 -4.24 7.11 5.93
C GLY A 131 -4.74 6.41 4.67
N ALA A 132 -4.66 5.06 4.61
CA ALA A 132 -5.05 4.30 3.42
C ALA A 132 -6.49 4.58 2.99
N ARG A 133 -6.66 4.81 1.69
CA ARG A 133 -7.94 5.08 1.02
C ARG A 133 -8.01 4.30 -0.28
N GLY A 134 -9.19 3.76 -0.56
CA GLY A 134 -9.47 3.03 -1.78
C GLY A 134 -10.60 3.67 -2.58
N CYS A 135 -10.47 3.68 -3.90
CA CYS A 135 -11.47 4.21 -4.79
C CYS A 135 -11.71 3.23 -5.95
N VAL A 136 -12.97 3.10 -6.34
CA VAL A 136 -13.39 2.39 -7.54
C VAL A 136 -14.13 3.39 -8.43
N THR A 137 -13.61 3.63 -9.63
CA THR A 137 -14.23 4.53 -10.61
C THR A 137 -14.58 3.77 -11.87
N GLU A 138 -15.78 4.01 -12.40
CA GLU A 138 -16.18 3.47 -13.68
C GLU A 138 -15.48 4.24 -14.80
N VAL A 139 -14.77 3.52 -15.68
CA VAL A 139 -14.13 4.07 -16.88
C VAL A 139 -15.02 3.85 -18.10
N GLN A 140 -15.67 2.69 -18.15
CA GLN A 140 -16.64 2.32 -19.17
C GLN A 140 -17.78 1.55 -18.54
N ALA A 141 -19.01 2.03 -18.73
CA ALA A 141 -20.19 1.33 -18.28
C ALA A 141 -20.36 0.01 -19.04
N MET A 142 -20.79 -1.01 -18.32
CA MET A 142 -21.15 -2.30 -18.88
C MET A 142 -22.44 -2.16 -19.71
N ASN A 143 -22.44 -2.69 -20.93
CA ASN A 143 -23.63 -2.72 -21.78
C ASN A 143 -23.88 -4.14 -22.33
N ASN A 144 -24.86 -4.81 -21.75
CA ASN A 144 -25.26 -6.17 -22.12
C ASN A 144 -26.34 -6.20 -23.23
N ALA A 145 -26.65 -5.06 -23.85
CA ALA A 145 -27.61 -5.02 -24.94
C ALA A 145 -27.13 -5.90 -26.10
N ARG A 146 -28.05 -6.68 -26.65
CA ARG A 146 -27.78 -7.57 -27.78
C ARG A 146 -27.17 -6.78 -28.95
N GLY A 147 -26.11 -7.27 -29.52
CA GLY A 147 -25.38 -6.60 -30.60
C GLY A 147 -24.36 -5.55 -30.15
N VAL A 148 -24.37 -5.13 -28.87
CA VAL A 148 -23.41 -4.15 -28.31
C VAL A 148 -22.35 -4.87 -27.49
N CYS A 149 -22.71 -5.62 -26.47
CA CYS A 149 -21.81 -6.44 -25.61
C CYS A 149 -20.52 -5.73 -25.17
N SER A 150 -20.63 -4.49 -24.70
CA SER A 150 -19.47 -3.75 -24.19
C SER A 150 -19.16 -4.17 -22.76
N PRO A 151 -17.94 -4.66 -22.45
CA PRO A 151 -17.54 -5.01 -21.10
C PRO A 151 -17.50 -3.78 -20.18
N GLY A 152 -17.72 -3.99 -18.89
CA GLY A 152 -17.48 -2.96 -17.88
C GLY A 152 -15.97 -2.79 -17.65
N ILE A 153 -15.50 -1.55 -17.60
CA ILE A 153 -14.12 -1.22 -17.29
C ILE A 153 -14.10 -0.31 -16.08
N TYR A 154 -13.39 -0.75 -15.05
CA TYR A 154 -13.29 -0.05 -13.77
C TYR A 154 -11.82 0.22 -13.43
N MET A 155 -11.54 1.42 -12.91
CA MET A 155 -10.24 1.76 -12.35
C MET A 155 -10.32 1.65 -10.84
N VAL A 156 -9.59 0.71 -10.26
CA VAL A 156 -9.42 0.61 -8.82
C VAL A 156 -8.10 1.22 -8.43
N SER A 157 -8.11 2.04 -7.39
CA SER A 157 -6.91 2.71 -6.90
C SER A 157 -6.84 2.71 -5.38
N VAL A 158 -5.63 2.54 -4.85
CA VAL A 158 -5.32 2.67 -3.42
C VAL A 158 -4.34 3.81 -3.24
N ALA A 159 -4.65 4.71 -2.31
CA ALA A 159 -3.81 5.85 -1.96
C ALA A 159 -3.45 5.81 -0.47
N TRP A 160 -2.25 6.30 -0.12
CA TRP A 160 -1.76 6.39 1.26
C TRP A 160 -0.78 7.55 1.41
N GLN A 161 -0.42 7.86 2.65
CA GLN A 161 0.55 8.89 2.96
C GLN A 161 1.97 8.30 2.95
N GLY A 162 2.84 8.87 2.13
CA GLY A 162 4.27 8.56 2.13
C GLY A 162 5.05 9.42 3.12
N LEU A 163 6.24 8.94 3.47
CA LEU A 163 7.11 9.58 4.46
C LEU A 163 7.78 10.86 3.94
N HIS A 164 8.08 10.92 2.65
CA HIS A 164 8.76 12.06 2.03
C HIS A 164 7.98 12.61 0.84
N PRO A 165 8.12 13.91 0.52
CA PRO A 165 7.47 14.48 -0.65
C PRO A 165 8.07 13.92 -1.94
N ILE A 166 7.21 13.58 -2.92
CA ILE A 166 7.56 13.19 -4.29
C ILE A 166 6.67 13.95 -5.27
N LYS A 167 6.80 13.68 -6.57
CA LYS A 167 5.83 14.19 -7.54
C LYS A 167 4.43 13.63 -7.22
N ALA A 168 3.43 14.52 -7.10
CA ALA A 168 2.05 14.13 -6.85
C ALA A 168 1.54 13.18 -7.95
N PRO A 169 0.85 12.06 -7.59
CA PRO A 169 0.28 11.15 -8.57
C PRO A 169 -0.88 11.81 -9.33
N SER A 170 -1.08 11.41 -10.59
CA SER A 170 -2.19 11.89 -11.43
C SER A 170 -3.55 11.30 -11.02
N LEU A 171 -3.57 10.18 -10.29
CA LEU A 171 -4.78 9.52 -9.81
C LEU A 171 -5.54 10.43 -8.84
N ALA A 172 -6.87 10.47 -8.95
CA ALA A 172 -7.70 11.33 -8.11
C ALA A 172 -7.93 10.79 -6.70
N CYS A 173 -7.79 9.46 -6.48
CA CYS A 173 -8.03 8.83 -5.19
C CYS A 173 -7.22 9.46 -4.07
N GLY A 174 -7.87 9.86 -2.98
CA GLY A 174 -7.24 10.47 -1.82
C GLY A 174 -6.62 11.86 -2.07
N LYS A 175 -6.92 12.55 -3.17
CA LYS A 175 -6.44 13.89 -3.44
C LYS A 175 -6.84 14.85 -2.30
N ASP A 176 -5.93 15.73 -1.92
CA ASP A 176 -6.11 16.76 -0.86
C ASP A 176 -6.42 16.19 0.54
N ARG A 177 -6.12 14.89 0.79
CA ARG A 177 -6.38 14.21 2.07
C ARG A 177 -5.13 13.94 2.92
N TYR A 178 -3.95 14.38 2.47
CA TYR A 178 -2.65 14.09 3.11
C TYR A 178 -1.82 15.34 3.36
N GLY A 179 -2.46 16.51 3.51
CA GLY A 179 -1.79 17.81 3.51
C GLY A 179 -1.30 18.17 2.11
N ALA A 180 0.00 18.39 1.94
CA ALA A 180 0.55 18.61 0.60
C ALA A 180 0.44 17.33 -0.26
N ASP A 181 -0.11 17.47 -1.48
CA ASP A 181 -0.37 16.32 -2.38
C ASP A 181 0.90 15.58 -2.79
N THR A 182 2.07 16.19 -2.60
CA THR A 182 3.39 15.56 -2.79
C THR A 182 3.68 14.42 -1.80
N HIS A 183 2.97 14.34 -0.67
CA HIS A 183 3.06 13.21 0.27
C HIS A 183 2.13 12.06 -0.10
N ARG A 184 1.22 12.26 -1.03
CA ARG A 184 0.34 11.19 -1.48
C ARG A 184 1.08 10.17 -2.34
N ARG A 185 0.87 8.90 -2.03
CA ARG A 185 1.21 7.75 -2.88
C ARG A 185 -0.09 7.19 -3.40
N ALA A 186 -0.09 6.73 -4.65
CA ALA A 186 -1.24 6.04 -5.21
C ALA A 186 -0.79 5.03 -6.25
N ILE A 187 -1.44 3.88 -6.27
CA ILE A 187 -1.33 2.88 -7.34
C ILE A 187 -2.73 2.52 -7.81
N ALA A 188 -2.85 2.06 -9.04
CA ALA A 188 -4.13 1.66 -9.60
C ALA A 188 -3.97 0.45 -10.51
N VAL A 189 -5.07 -0.28 -10.66
CA VAL A 189 -5.25 -1.36 -11.64
C VAL A 189 -6.55 -1.13 -12.38
N GLN A 190 -6.57 -1.45 -13.67
CA GLN A 190 -7.78 -1.47 -14.47
C GLN A 190 -8.35 -2.89 -14.49
N ILE A 191 -9.63 -3.00 -14.17
CA ILE A 191 -10.37 -4.27 -14.13
C ILE A 191 -11.36 -4.26 -15.28
N THR A 192 -11.37 -5.33 -16.07
CA THR A 192 -12.38 -5.54 -17.12
C THR A 192 -13.31 -6.65 -16.71
N VAL A 193 -14.59 -6.36 -16.63
CA VAL A 193 -15.64 -7.33 -16.33
C VAL A 193 -16.34 -7.71 -17.64
N GLY A 194 -16.12 -8.95 -18.08
CA GLY A 194 -16.67 -9.49 -19.32
C GLY A 194 -18.16 -9.80 -19.22
N LEU A 195 -18.78 -9.99 -20.37
CA LEU A 195 -20.19 -10.35 -20.52
C LEU A 195 -20.33 -11.73 -21.19
N PRO A 196 -20.09 -12.83 -20.47
CA PRO A 196 -19.96 -14.18 -21.07
C PRO A 196 -21.24 -14.67 -21.76
N LEU A 197 -22.41 -14.15 -21.36
CA LEU A 197 -23.71 -14.53 -21.92
C LEU A 197 -24.25 -13.52 -22.95
N CYS A 198 -23.49 -12.47 -23.27
CA CYS A 198 -23.96 -11.50 -24.25
C CYS A 198 -23.76 -12.02 -25.67
N ASN A 199 -24.79 -11.87 -26.50
CA ASN A 199 -24.72 -12.24 -27.90
C ASN A 199 -24.34 -11.02 -28.75
N PRO A 200 -23.19 -10.99 -29.40
CA PRO A 200 -22.73 -9.87 -30.21
C PRO A 200 -23.40 -9.77 -31.56
N THR A 201 -24.18 -10.78 -31.97
CA THR A 201 -24.91 -10.72 -33.27
C THR A 201 -26.08 -9.75 -33.17
N PRO A 202 -26.19 -8.73 -34.07
CA PRO A 202 -27.34 -7.84 -34.10
C PRO A 202 -28.60 -8.63 -34.43
N VAL A 203 -29.77 -8.16 -33.94
CA VAL A 203 -31.08 -8.66 -34.32
C VAL A 203 -31.42 -8.04 -35.68
N ASN A 204 -31.51 -8.85 -36.74
CA ASN A 204 -32.02 -8.42 -38.03
C ASN A 204 -33.52 -8.08 -37.95
#